data_454ea7d808c8da7fffe4f0581c9452de
#
_entry.id   454ea7d808c8da7fffe4f0581c9452de
#
_cell.length_a   1.000
_cell.length_b   1.000
_cell.length_c   1.000
_cell.angle_alpha   90.00
_cell.angle_beta   90.00
_cell.angle_gamma   90.00
#
_symmetry.space_group_name_H-M   'P 1'
#
loop_
_entity.id
_entity.type
_entity.pdbx_description
1 polymer ?
#
loop_
_entity_poly.entity_id
_entity_poly.type
_entity_poly.pdbx_seq_one_letter_code
_entity_poly.pdbx_strand_id
1 'polypeptide(L)'
;MIAHSHTLSLGLLFLLAWPNLSSPVSAQECNVCEHSSPEFWVVNSRCAPRCNNLDEGFEALTFKRWCTETNSFQEETRQALLERQSQLPTLLFVHGNSLDHKNAMKSAWKVYERLRVCPGPKLFVFWSWPAEWVHKRPLVTPIKLVRKNIRTKYIYTERQGYYVAKLAQQMSTELPLTLGGHSFGATCAVVAAHYLGGGSLNGQTLAGGSPDERINLRLSLISPAMDNDHLYSGHR
;
A
#
# COMPACT_ATOMS: atom_id res chain seq x y z
N MET A 1 59.05 0.83 2.18
CA MET A 1 58.18 1.98 2.46
C MET A 1 57.53 2.37 1.14
N ILE A 2 56.32 1.94 0.90
CA ILE A 2 55.52 2.25 -0.31
C ILE A 2 54.22 2.83 0.19
N ALA A 3 54.00 4.11 -0.05
CA ALA A 3 52.80 4.83 0.26
C ALA A 3 51.74 4.56 -0.82
N HIS A 4 50.60 4.02 -0.46
CA HIS A 4 49.43 3.93 -1.34
C HIS A 4 48.48 5.10 -1.06
N SER A 5 48.40 5.98 -2.03
CA SER A 5 47.46 7.07 -2.12
C SER A 5 46.08 6.50 -2.55
N HIS A 6 45.09 6.66 -1.70
CA HIS A 6 43.68 6.36 -2.05
C HIS A 6 43.04 7.61 -2.62
N THR A 7 42.81 7.60 -3.90
CA THR A 7 41.99 8.57 -4.63
C THR A 7 40.50 8.40 -4.28
N LEU A 8 39.90 9.44 -3.73
CA LEU A 8 38.49 9.59 -3.53
C LEU A 8 37.81 9.79 -4.90
N SER A 9 36.96 8.83 -5.29
CA SER A 9 36.12 8.94 -6.47
C SER A 9 34.87 9.73 -6.15
N LEU A 10 34.75 10.92 -6.73
CA LEU A 10 33.55 11.75 -6.72
C LEU A 10 32.43 11.01 -7.48
N GLY A 11 31.34 10.73 -6.80
CA GLY A 11 30.14 10.20 -7.40
C GLY A 11 29.45 11.22 -8.31
N LEU A 12 29.39 10.89 -9.58
CA LEU A 12 28.73 11.64 -10.65
C LEU A 12 27.21 11.58 -10.45
N LEU A 13 26.58 12.74 -10.22
CA LEU A 13 25.12 12.88 -10.27
C LEU A 13 24.66 12.72 -11.73
N PHE A 14 24.07 11.57 -12.05
CA PHE A 14 23.33 11.40 -13.29
C PHE A 14 21.95 12.06 -13.18
N LEU A 15 21.84 13.28 -13.69
CA LEU A 15 20.57 13.88 -14.08
C LEU A 15 20.09 13.16 -15.35
N LEU A 16 19.27 12.14 -15.20
CA LEU A 16 18.56 11.54 -16.31
C LEU A 16 17.50 12.52 -16.82
N ALA A 17 17.82 13.26 -17.87
CA ALA A 17 16.86 13.93 -18.69
C ALA A 17 16.00 12.86 -19.41
N TRP A 18 14.74 12.75 -19.02
CA TRP A 18 13.78 11.91 -19.73
C TRP A 18 13.46 12.55 -21.07
N PRO A 19 13.63 11.83 -22.19
CA PRO A 19 13.17 12.34 -23.48
C PRO A 19 11.63 12.47 -23.46
N ASN A 20 11.15 13.64 -23.84
CA ASN A 20 9.73 13.89 -24.11
C ASN A 20 9.29 13.02 -25.30
N LEU A 21 8.79 11.82 -25.02
CA LEU A 21 8.02 11.04 -25.98
C LEU A 21 6.56 11.50 -25.93
N SER A 22 6.31 12.69 -26.46
CA SER A 22 4.97 13.16 -26.80
C SER A 22 4.60 12.64 -28.18
N SER A 23 4.22 11.38 -28.28
CA SER A 23 3.36 10.96 -29.39
C SER A 23 1.95 11.45 -29.09
N PRO A 24 1.31 12.19 -30.00
CA PRO A 24 -0.09 12.54 -29.82
C PRO A 24 -0.91 11.26 -29.97
N VAL A 25 -1.31 10.69 -28.83
CA VAL A 25 -2.41 9.72 -28.82
C VAL A 25 -3.62 10.53 -29.26
N SER A 26 -4.12 10.21 -30.47
CA SER A 26 -5.40 10.70 -30.97
C SER A 26 -6.45 10.58 -29.87
N ALA A 27 -6.90 11.71 -29.37
CA ALA A 27 -8.03 11.77 -28.45
C ALA A 27 -9.26 11.33 -29.24
N GLN A 28 -9.53 10.03 -29.18
CA GLN A 28 -10.82 9.50 -29.60
C GLN A 28 -11.83 10.07 -28.59
N GLU A 29 -12.70 10.95 -29.06
CA GLU A 29 -13.78 11.56 -28.27
C GLU A 29 -14.58 10.45 -27.58
N CYS A 30 -14.25 10.18 -26.32
CA CYS A 30 -15.09 9.39 -25.45
C CYS A 30 -16.32 10.22 -25.13
N ASN A 31 -17.43 9.92 -25.79
CA ASN A 31 -18.74 10.41 -25.44
C ASN A 31 -18.98 10.21 -23.94
N VAL A 32 -19.14 11.35 -23.25
CA VAL A 32 -19.75 11.58 -21.94
C VAL A 32 -19.86 10.30 -21.08
N CYS A 33 -18.74 9.80 -20.59
CA CYS A 33 -18.76 8.99 -19.38
C CYS A 33 -19.05 9.98 -18.23
N GLU A 34 -20.21 9.83 -17.58
CA GLU A 34 -20.44 10.46 -16.28
C GLU A 34 -19.24 10.14 -15.38
N HIS A 35 -18.42 11.14 -15.13
CA HIS A 35 -17.25 11.02 -14.26
C HIS A 35 -17.73 10.95 -12.82
N SER A 36 -18.22 9.78 -12.42
CA SER A 36 -18.46 9.54 -11.00
C SER A 36 -17.11 9.56 -10.28
N SER A 37 -16.95 10.51 -9.36
CA SER A 37 -15.77 10.57 -8.52
C SER A 37 -15.61 9.24 -7.78
N PRO A 38 -14.37 8.72 -7.62
CA PRO A 38 -14.15 7.53 -6.83
C PRO A 38 -14.71 7.70 -5.42
N GLU A 39 -15.26 6.65 -4.84
CA GLU A 39 -15.52 6.65 -3.41
C GLU A 39 -14.19 6.53 -2.67
N PHE A 40 -13.98 7.36 -1.64
CA PHE A 40 -12.74 7.37 -0.89
C PHE A 40 -12.96 6.85 0.53
N TRP A 41 -12.28 5.75 0.85
CA TRP A 41 -12.30 5.11 2.15
C TRP A 41 -10.91 5.07 2.78
N VAL A 42 -10.86 5.11 4.10
CA VAL A 42 -9.64 4.96 4.89
C VAL A 42 -9.83 3.79 5.84
N VAL A 43 -8.94 2.80 5.75
CA VAL A 43 -8.78 1.76 6.76
C VAL A 43 -7.56 2.11 7.59
N ASN A 44 -7.75 2.22 8.91
CA ASN A 44 -6.70 2.65 9.80
C ASN A 44 -6.33 1.54 10.79
N SER A 45 -5.08 1.12 10.75
CA SER A 45 -4.50 0.12 11.64
C SER A 45 -3.56 0.72 12.70
N ARG A 46 -3.50 2.04 12.84
CA ARG A 46 -2.57 2.73 13.77
C ARG A 46 -2.89 2.45 15.23
N CYS A 47 -4.16 2.19 15.53
CA CYS A 47 -4.64 1.85 16.87
C CYS A 47 -4.64 0.34 17.12
N ALA A 48 -4.31 -0.49 16.13
CA ALA A 48 -4.22 -1.93 16.31
C ALA A 48 -3.14 -2.26 17.36
N PRO A 49 -3.43 -3.13 18.33
CA PRO A 49 -2.49 -3.48 19.38
C PRO A 49 -1.20 -4.05 18.77
N ARG A 50 -0.07 -3.72 19.38
CA ARG A 50 1.26 -4.20 18.96
C ARG A 50 1.56 -5.62 19.46
N CYS A 51 0.55 -6.32 19.99
CA CYS A 51 0.67 -7.70 20.45
C CYS A 51 0.82 -8.67 19.26
N ASN A 52 1.20 -9.91 19.57
CA ASN A 52 1.34 -10.96 18.56
C ASN A 52 -0.01 -11.58 18.16
N ASN A 53 -1.12 -11.13 18.74
CA ASN A 53 -2.47 -11.56 18.38
C ASN A 53 -2.93 -10.78 17.12
N LEU A 54 -2.77 -11.41 15.96
CA LEU A 54 -3.15 -10.81 14.68
C LEU A 54 -4.67 -10.66 14.54
N ASP A 55 -5.45 -11.54 15.14
CA ASP A 55 -6.91 -11.47 15.07
C ASP A 55 -7.44 -10.29 15.87
N GLU A 56 -6.94 -10.06 17.08
CA GLU A 56 -7.26 -8.89 17.88
C GLU A 56 -6.86 -7.59 17.16
N GLY A 57 -5.68 -7.59 16.51
CA GLY A 57 -5.21 -6.46 15.71
C GLY A 57 -6.10 -6.18 14.50
N PHE A 58 -6.63 -7.22 13.87
CA PHE A 58 -7.57 -7.08 12.76
C PHE A 58 -8.93 -6.53 13.21
N GLU A 59 -9.45 -6.98 14.34
CA GLU A 59 -10.72 -6.48 14.89
C GLU A 59 -10.62 -5.02 15.38
N ALA A 60 -9.42 -4.53 15.72
CA ALA A 60 -9.16 -3.15 16.12
C ALA A 60 -9.04 -2.17 14.93
N LEU A 61 -9.22 -2.61 13.68
CA LEU A 61 -9.23 -1.74 12.52
C LEU A 61 -10.41 -0.77 12.58
N THR A 62 -10.16 0.48 12.20
CA THR A 62 -11.22 1.49 12.06
C THR A 62 -11.38 1.90 10.59
N PHE A 63 -12.60 2.26 10.23
CA PHE A 63 -13.01 2.54 8.86
C PHE A 63 -13.64 3.90 8.77
N LYS A 64 -13.31 4.67 7.73
CA LYS A 64 -13.89 5.99 7.47
C LYS A 64 -14.15 6.14 5.98
N ARG A 65 -15.24 6.82 5.65
CA ARG A 65 -15.58 7.20 4.28
C ARG A 65 -15.60 8.72 4.14
N TRP A 66 -15.06 9.22 3.04
CA TRP A 66 -15.16 10.62 2.68
C TRP A 66 -16.59 10.97 2.27
N CYS A 67 -17.16 11.95 2.93
CA CYS A 67 -18.45 12.52 2.58
C CYS A 67 -18.24 13.88 1.90
N THR A 68 -18.66 13.98 0.64
CA THR A 68 -18.54 15.22 -0.15
C THR A 68 -19.45 16.34 0.37
N GLU A 69 -20.61 15.98 0.90
CA GLU A 69 -21.58 16.94 1.43
C GLU A 69 -21.06 17.67 2.67
N THR A 70 -20.47 16.93 3.60
CA THR A 70 -19.91 17.48 4.83
C THR A 70 -18.45 17.89 4.72
N ASN A 71 -17.80 17.55 3.59
CA ASN A 71 -16.36 17.76 3.34
C ASN A 71 -15.50 17.18 4.48
N SER A 72 -15.85 16.00 4.96
CA SER A 72 -15.20 15.34 6.10
C SER A 72 -15.26 13.83 6.02
N PHE A 73 -14.34 13.16 6.74
CA PHE A 73 -14.41 11.72 6.92
C PHE A 73 -15.42 11.35 8.00
N GLN A 74 -16.36 10.48 7.65
CA GLN A 74 -17.35 9.90 8.54
C GLN A 74 -16.89 8.51 8.99
N GLU A 75 -17.12 8.17 10.27
CA GLU A 75 -16.89 6.82 10.78
C GLU A 75 -17.84 5.84 10.09
N GLU A 76 -17.29 4.68 9.71
CA GLU A 76 -18.03 3.64 9.02
C GLU A 76 -17.66 2.25 9.56
N THR A 77 -18.37 1.24 9.11
CA THR A 77 -18.12 -0.14 9.51
C THR A 77 -17.35 -0.91 8.42
N ARG A 78 -16.72 -2.02 8.82
CA ARG A 78 -16.13 -2.97 7.88
C ARG A 78 -17.19 -3.52 6.93
N GLN A 79 -18.39 -3.82 7.44
CA GLN A 79 -19.50 -4.35 6.65
C GLN A 79 -19.92 -3.38 5.54
N ALA A 80 -20.04 -2.09 5.85
CA ALA A 80 -20.37 -1.06 4.86
C ALA A 80 -19.30 -0.96 3.75
N LEU A 81 -18.00 -1.08 4.08
CA LEU A 81 -16.94 -1.14 3.09
C LEU A 81 -17.08 -2.36 2.17
N LEU A 82 -17.36 -3.55 2.73
CA LEU A 82 -17.51 -4.79 1.97
C LEU A 82 -18.72 -4.73 1.03
N GLU A 83 -19.84 -4.16 1.47
CA GLU A 83 -21.03 -3.93 0.64
C GLU A 83 -20.74 -3.01 -0.54
N ARG A 84 -19.96 -1.94 -0.33
CA ARG A 84 -19.56 -1.05 -1.45
C ARG A 84 -18.58 -1.74 -2.38
N GLN A 85 -17.65 -2.53 -1.85
CA GLN A 85 -16.67 -3.27 -2.63
C GLN A 85 -17.32 -4.31 -3.55
N SER A 86 -18.43 -4.94 -3.14
CA SER A 86 -19.15 -5.88 -4.00
C SER A 86 -19.82 -5.24 -5.23
N GLN A 87 -19.87 -3.91 -5.29
CA GLN A 87 -20.48 -3.13 -6.36
C GLN A 87 -19.47 -2.37 -7.23
N LEU A 88 -18.24 -2.19 -6.77
CA LEU A 88 -17.25 -1.32 -7.41
C LEU A 88 -15.88 -1.99 -7.53
N PRO A 89 -15.21 -1.87 -8.69
CA PRO A 89 -13.80 -2.24 -8.79
C PRO A 89 -12.99 -1.44 -7.79
N THR A 90 -12.08 -2.12 -7.08
CA THR A 90 -11.43 -1.58 -5.90
C THR A 90 -9.93 -1.48 -6.08
N LEU A 91 -9.37 -0.32 -5.71
CA LEU A 91 -7.94 -0.14 -5.43
C LEU A 91 -7.74 0.00 -3.91
N LEU A 92 -7.14 -1.01 -3.26
CA LEU A 92 -6.64 -0.92 -1.90
C LEU A 92 -5.17 -0.53 -1.95
N PHE A 93 -4.84 0.67 -1.46
CA PHE A 93 -3.50 1.25 -1.57
C PHE A 93 -2.86 1.47 -0.20
N VAL A 94 -1.68 0.86 -0.01
CA VAL A 94 -0.88 0.96 1.23
C VAL A 94 0.23 1.99 1.06
N HIS A 95 0.31 2.98 1.96
CA HIS A 95 1.34 4.01 1.88
C HIS A 95 2.73 3.54 2.33
N GLY A 96 3.75 4.29 1.94
CA GLY A 96 5.14 4.00 2.30
C GLY A 96 5.50 4.30 3.75
N ASN A 97 6.76 4.01 4.10
CA ASN A 97 7.33 4.25 5.42
C ASN A 97 7.55 5.76 5.70
N SER A 98 7.85 6.08 6.96
CA SER A 98 8.23 7.41 7.46
C SER A 98 7.15 8.49 7.34
N LEU A 99 5.87 8.08 7.21
CA LEU A 99 4.73 8.98 7.15
C LEU A 99 3.93 8.91 8.46
N ASP A 100 3.79 10.04 9.14
CA ASP A 100 2.77 10.22 10.16
C ASP A 100 1.36 10.24 9.53
N HIS A 101 0.32 10.25 10.36
CA HIS A 101 -1.06 10.22 9.86
C HIS A 101 -1.36 11.38 8.89
N LYS A 102 -0.95 12.61 9.24
CA LYS A 102 -1.21 13.81 8.42
C LYS A 102 -0.56 13.72 7.04
N ASN A 103 0.71 13.29 6.98
CA ASN A 103 1.44 13.16 5.72
C ASN A 103 0.96 11.94 4.90
N ALA A 104 0.55 10.87 5.58
CA ALA A 104 -0.10 9.73 4.92
C ALA A 104 -1.40 10.15 4.24
N MET A 105 -2.26 10.92 4.91
CA MET A 105 -3.50 11.45 4.34
C MET A 105 -3.24 12.40 3.17
N LYS A 106 -2.21 13.26 3.24
CA LYS A 106 -1.81 14.08 2.07
C LYS A 106 -1.40 13.22 0.87
N SER A 107 -0.71 12.10 1.12
CA SER A 107 -0.36 11.15 0.07
C SER A 107 -1.59 10.46 -0.51
N ALA A 108 -2.55 10.08 0.34
CA ALA A 108 -3.82 9.49 -0.07
C ALA A 108 -4.59 10.42 -1.02
N TRP A 109 -4.69 11.71 -0.68
CA TRP A 109 -5.36 12.71 -1.51
C TRP A 109 -4.71 12.83 -2.90
N LYS A 110 -3.38 12.79 -2.98
CA LYS A 110 -2.69 12.84 -4.28
C LYS A 110 -3.03 11.64 -5.16
N VAL A 111 -3.15 10.43 -4.57
CA VAL A 111 -3.58 9.24 -5.32
C VAL A 111 -5.04 9.37 -5.73
N TYR A 112 -5.90 9.77 -4.81
CA TYR A 112 -7.34 9.98 -5.07
C TYR A 112 -7.57 10.96 -6.23
N GLU A 113 -6.93 12.13 -6.21
CA GLU A 113 -7.04 13.12 -7.28
C GLU A 113 -6.59 12.57 -8.64
N ARG A 114 -5.59 11.69 -8.67
CA ARG A 114 -5.18 11.00 -9.90
C ARG A 114 -6.22 9.99 -10.38
N LEU A 115 -6.91 9.33 -9.47
CA LEU A 115 -7.97 8.37 -9.81
C LEU A 115 -9.23 9.07 -10.32
N ARG A 116 -9.51 10.31 -9.91
CA ARG A 116 -10.68 11.08 -10.37
C ARG A 116 -10.68 11.34 -11.87
N VAL A 117 -9.50 11.44 -12.49
CA VAL A 117 -9.38 11.66 -13.94
C VAL A 117 -9.50 10.37 -14.76
N CYS A 118 -9.51 9.19 -14.10
CA CYS A 118 -9.72 7.93 -14.79
C CYS A 118 -11.23 7.67 -14.95
N PRO A 119 -11.69 7.13 -16.09
CA PRO A 119 -13.10 6.88 -16.32
C PRO A 119 -13.66 5.76 -15.43
N GLY A 120 -14.97 5.80 -15.19
CA GLY A 120 -15.76 4.78 -14.52
C GLY A 120 -15.77 4.87 -12.99
N PRO A 121 -16.84 4.32 -12.38
CA PRO A 121 -16.98 4.27 -10.93
C PRO A 121 -15.94 3.32 -10.33
N LYS A 122 -15.42 3.68 -9.17
CA LYS A 122 -14.40 2.88 -8.47
C LYS A 122 -14.36 3.17 -6.99
N LEU A 123 -13.86 2.21 -6.23
CA LEU A 123 -13.63 2.32 -4.80
C LEU A 123 -12.13 2.48 -4.54
N PHE A 124 -11.74 3.58 -3.93
CA PHE A 124 -10.39 3.82 -3.46
C PHE A 124 -10.33 3.61 -1.95
N VAL A 125 -9.61 2.58 -1.52
CA VAL A 125 -9.39 2.23 -0.12
C VAL A 125 -7.95 2.54 0.24
N PHE A 126 -7.72 3.54 1.07
CA PHE A 126 -6.40 3.91 1.56
C PHE A 126 -6.11 3.23 2.88
N TRP A 127 -5.02 2.48 2.94
CA TRP A 127 -4.56 1.79 4.15
C TRP A 127 -3.57 2.65 4.92
N SER A 128 -3.99 3.14 6.09
CA SER A 128 -3.19 3.97 7.00
C SER A 128 -2.60 3.11 8.12
N TRP A 129 -1.29 2.92 8.11
CA TRP A 129 -0.58 2.09 9.08
C TRP A 129 0.47 2.89 9.86
N PRO A 130 0.96 2.42 11.06
CA PRO A 130 1.91 3.15 11.91
C PRO A 130 3.32 3.16 11.29
N ALA A 131 3.49 3.97 10.25
CA ALA A 131 4.71 4.08 9.46
C ALA A 131 5.67 5.19 9.96
N GLU A 132 5.26 6.00 10.93
CA GLU A 132 6.11 7.06 11.51
C GLU A 132 7.38 6.49 12.16
N TRP A 133 8.37 7.32 12.33
CA TRP A 133 9.60 6.94 13.01
C TRP A 133 9.33 6.38 14.40
N VAL A 134 9.97 5.25 14.72
CA VAL A 134 9.83 4.58 16.04
C VAL A 134 10.41 5.44 17.18
N HIS A 135 11.41 6.26 16.86
CA HIS A 135 12.04 7.17 17.80
C HIS A 135 11.97 8.61 17.28
N LYS A 136 11.98 9.61 18.17
CA LYS A 136 12.15 11.01 17.75
C LYS A 136 13.40 11.11 16.87
N ARG A 137 13.24 11.65 15.66
CA ARG A 137 14.32 11.80 14.70
C ARG A 137 15.26 12.92 15.19
N PRO A 138 16.50 12.63 15.57
CA PRO A 138 17.46 13.67 15.91
C PRO A 138 17.86 14.48 14.67
N LEU A 139 18.36 15.69 14.85
CA LEU A 139 18.84 16.55 13.76
C LEU A 139 19.86 15.84 12.86
N VAL A 140 20.78 15.09 13.49
CA VAL A 140 21.67 14.15 12.80
C VAL A 140 21.27 12.75 13.20
N THR A 141 20.72 11.97 12.25
CA THR A 141 20.24 10.62 12.53
C THR A 141 21.38 9.61 12.33
N PRO A 142 21.90 8.98 13.40
CA PRO A 142 22.91 7.94 13.27
C PRO A 142 22.40 6.77 12.40
N ILE A 143 23.28 6.23 11.56
CA ILE A 143 22.93 5.12 10.64
C ILE A 143 22.35 3.90 11.39
N LYS A 144 22.80 3.65 12.64
CA LYS A 144 22.26 2.58 13.49
C LYS A 144 20.76 2.77 13.77
N LEU A 145 20.30 4.02 14.00
CA LEU A 145 18.87 4.32 14.22
C LEU A 145 18.06 4.16 12.93
N VAL A 146 18.64 4.54 11.79
CA VAL A 146 18.01 4.32 10.48
C VAL A 146 17.79 2.82 10.25
N ARG A 147 18.84 2.00 10.40
CA ARG A 147 18.75 0.54 10.25
C ARG A 147 17.75 -0.09 11.23
N LYS A 148 17.76 0.34 12.51
CA LYS A 148 16.80 -0.14 13.50
C LYS A 148 15.36 0.20 13.10
N ASN A 149 15.12 1.44 12.63
CA ASN A 149 13.80 1.86 12.17
C ASN A 149 13.34 1.02 10.97
N ILE A 150 14.20 0.83 9.96
CA ILE A 150 13.90 0.03 8.77
C ILE A 150 13.54 -1.40 9.18
N ARG A 151 14.39 -2.07 10.01
CA ARG A 151 14.14 -3.44 10.46
C ARG A 151 12.82 -3.58 11.23
N THR A 152 12.54 -2.63 12.14
CA THR A 152 11.27 -2.63 12.89
C THR A 152 10.07 -2.47 11.96
N LYS A 153 10.17 -1.58 10.97
CA LYS A 153 9.09 -1.34 10.02
C LYS A 153 8.89 -2.50 9.04
N TYR A 154 9.97 -3.20 8.68
CA TYR A 154 9.86 -4.42 7.89
C TYR A 154 8.99 -5.47 8.58
N ILE A 155 9.21 -5.71 9.89
CA ILE A 155 8.34 -6.61 10.68
C ILE A 155 6.88 -6.11 10.71
N TYR A 156 6.68 -4.79 10.72
CA TYR A 156 5.31 -4.24 10.66
C TYR A 156 4.66 -4.51 9.30
N THR A 157 5.41 -4.53 8.19
CA THR A 157 4.83 -4.81 6.87
C THR A 157 4.24 -6.22 6.79
N GLU A 158 4.84 -7.20 7.46
CA GLU A 158 4.30 -8.57 7.52
C GLU A 158 2.93 -8.60 8.21
N ARG A 159 2.79 -7.93 9.36
CA ARG A 159 1.50 -7.82 10.07
C ARG A 159 0.47 -7.06 9.24
N GLN A 160 0.87 -5.95 8.65
CA GLN A 160 -0.02 -5.16 7.80
C GLN A 160 -0.47 -5.96 6.58
N GLY A 161 0.45 -6.72 5.97
CA GLY A 161 0.13 -7.65 4.89
C GLY A 161 -0.90 -8.70 5.31
N TYR A 162 -0.79 -9.27 6.51
CA TYR A 162 -1.79 -10.17 7.06
C TYR A 162 -3.17 -9.50 7.19
N TYR A 163 -3.24 -8.29 7.77
CA TYR A 163 -4.51 -7.56 7.92
C TYR A 163 -5.13 -7.21 6.56
N VAL A 164 -4.31 -6.77 5.62
CA VAL A 164 -4.75 -6.49 4.24
C VAL A 164 -5.29 -7.76 3.58
N ALA A 165 -4.59 -8.89 3.72
CA ALA A 165 -5.02 -10.18 3.19
C ALA A 165 -6.35 -10.63 3.82
N LYS A 166 -6.48 -10.54 5.15
CA LYS A 166 -7.70 -10.93 5.87
C LYS A 166 -8.90 -10.06 5.51
N LEU A 167 -8.70 -8.76 5.27
CA LEU A 167 -9.75 -7.90 4.75
C LEU A 167 -10.08 -8.25 3.29
N ALA A 168 -9.05 -8.39 2.45
CA ALA A 168 -9.22 -8.73 1.04
C ALA A 168 -9.90 -10.10 0.84
N GLN A 169 -9.70 -11.06 1.73
CA GLN A 169 -10.38 -12.37 1.69
C GLN A 169 -11.89 -12.25 1.89
N GLN A 170 -12.35 -11.23 2.61
CA GLN A 170 -13.78 -10.96 2.84
C GLN A 170 -14.43 -10.18 1.69
N MET A 171 -13.64 -9.67 0.75
CA MET A 171 -14.11 -8.91 -0.41
C MET A 171 -14.66 -9.83 -1.49
N SER A 172 -15.65 -9.36 -2.26
CA SER A 172 -16.16 -10.07 -3.42
C SER A 172 -15.07 -10.35 -4.45
N THR A 173 -15.08 -11.53 -5.05
CA THR A 173 -14.18 -11.96 -6.13
C THR A 173 -14.71 -11.63 -7.52
N GLU A 174 -15.95 -11.18 -7.63
CA GLU A 174 -16.64 -10.86 -8.87
C GLU A 174 -16.03 -9.65 -9.59
N LEU A 175 -15.60 -8.66 -8.82
CA LEU A 175 -15.03 -7.43 -9.34
C LEU A 175 -13.52 -7.36 -9.11
N PRO A 176 -12.78 -6.63 -9.99
CA PRO A 176 -11.34 -6.48 -9.85
C PRO A 176 -10.94 -5.85 -8.51
N LEU A 177 -10.04 -6.52 -7.79
CA LEU A 177 -9.35 -6.00 -6.63
C LEU A 177 -7.88 -5.77 -6.98
N THR A 178 -7.43 -4.52 -6.88
CA THR A 178 -6.02 -4.18 -7.01
C THR A 178 -5.44 -3.90 -5.64
N LEU A 179 -4.46 -4.68 -5.21
CA LEU A 179 -3.62 -4.36 -4.07
C LEU A 179 -2.46 -3.52 -4.55
N GLY A 180 -2.39 -2.27 -4.12
CA GLY A 180 -1.36 -1.33 -4.50
C GLY A 180 -0.54 -0.85 -3.32
N GLY A 181 0.66 -0.35 -3.58
CA GLY A 181 1.44 0.26 -2.54
C GLY A 181 2.72 0.92 -3.04
N HIS A 182 3.27 1.77 -2.18
CA HIS A 182 4.54 2.46 -2.42
C HIS A 182 5.56 2.06 -1.36
N SER A 183 6.80 1.74 -1.78
CA SER A 183 7.90 1.39 -0.88
C SER A 183 7.50 0.23 0.06
N PHE A 184 7.58 0.37 1.38
CA PHE A 184 7.10 -0.63 2.34
C PHE A 184 5.60 -0.97 2.20
N GLY A 185 4.79 -0.05 1.67
CA GLY A 185 3.40 -0.35 1.35
C GLY A 185 3.27 -1.35 0.19
N ALA A 186 4.17 -1.30 -0.78
CA ALA A 186 4.24 -2.30 -1.84
C ALA A 186 4.66 -3.68 -1.28
N THR A 187 5.60 -3.71 -0.31
CA THR A 187 5.93 -4.93 0.42
C THR A 187 4.71 -5.50 1.15
N CYS A 188 3.90 -4.65 1.81
CA CYS A 188 2.63 -5.10 2.41
C CYS A 188 1.68 -5.74 1.39
N ALA A 189 1.56 -5.17 0.19
CA ALA A 189 0.70 -5.70 -0.87
C ALA A 189 1.18 -7.09 -1.36
N VAL A 190 2.50 -7.27 -1.50
CA VAL A 190 3.09 -8.58 -1.85
C VAL A 190 2.87 -9.60 -0.75
N VAL A 191 3.11 -9.24 0.51
CA VAL A 191 2.84 -10.09 1.67
C VAL A 191 1.36 -10.49 1.73
N ALA A 192 0.46 -9.56 1.47
CA ALA A 192 -0.97 -9.86 1.42
C ALA A 192 -1.31 -10.85 0.30
N ALA A 193 -0.76 -10.67 -0.90
CA ALA A 193 -0.95 -11.61 -2.00
C ALA A 193 -0.37 -13.01 -1.68
N HIS A 194 0.78 -13.08 -0.99
CA HIS A 194 1.36 -14.34 -0.53
C HIS A 194 0.41 -15.09 0.42
N TYR A 195 -0.17 -14.42 1.40
CA TYR A 195 -1.16 -15.02 2.30
C TYR A 195 -2.43 -15.47 1.58
N LEU A 196 -2.95 -14.65 0.65
CA LEU A 196 -4.13 -14.97 -0.15
C LEU A 196 -3.89 -16.19 -1.04
N GLY A 197 -2.66 -16.40 -1.52
CA GLY A 197 -2.24 -17.57 -2.25
C GLY A 197 -1.95 -18.81 -1.37
N GLY A 198 -2.33 -18.81 -0.08
CA GLY A 198 -2.10 -19.93 0.84
C GLY A 198 -0.69 -19.99 1.42
N GLY A 199 0.13 -18.96 1.21
CA GLY A 199 1.48 -18.89 1.76
C GLY A 199 1.51 -18.68 3.27
N SER A 200 2.68 -18.91 3.87
CA SER A 200 2.93 -18.69 5.30
C SER A 200 4.15 -17.81 5.54
N LEU A 201 4.09 -16.94 6.54
CA LEU A 201 5.23 -16.15 7.02
C LEU A 201 5.35 -16.27 8.54
N ASN A 202 6.55 -16.56 9.01
CA ASN A 202 6.84 -16.74 10.44
C ASN A 202 5.88 -17.72 11.14
N GLY A 203 5.48 -18.80 10.45
CA GLY A 203 4.54 -19.80 10.97
C GLY A 203 3.07 -19.34 11.00
N GLN A 204 2.75 -18.15 10.52
CA GLN A 204 1.38 -17.67 10.38
C GLN A 204 0.85 -17.99 8.99
N THR A 205 -0.38 -18.45 8.92
CA THR A 205 -1.14 -18.68 7.67
C THR A 205 -2.46 -17.93 7.74
N LEU A 206 -3.04 -17.63 6.60
CA LEU A 206 -4.40 -17.13 6.53
C LEU A 206 -5.34 -18.31 6.30
N ALA A 207 -6.26 -18.56 7.23
CA ALA A 207 -7.26 -19.62 7.06
C ALA A 207 -8.09 -19.36 5.80
N GLY A 208 -8.26 -20.38 4.93
CA GLY A 208 -8.98 -20.25 3.66
C GLY A 208 -8.20 -19.50 2.56
N GLY A 209 -6.91 -19.22 2.74
CA GLY A 209 -6.05 -18.74 1.64
C GLY A 209 -5.85 -19.85 0.60
N SER A 210 -6.19 -19.55 -0.67
CA SER A 210 -6.04 -20.50 -1.78
C SER A 210 -5.71 -19.76 -3.07
N PRO A 211 -4.78 -20.28 -3.89
CA PRO A 211 -4.43 -19.65 -5.16
C PRO A 211 -5.60 -19.64 -6.17
N ASP A 212 -6.56 -20.54 -6.00
CA ASP A 212 -7.65 -20.73 -6.96
C ASP A 212 -8.84 -19.79 -6.72
N GLU A 213 -8.93 -19.14 -5.54
CA GLU A 213 -10.12 -18.37 -5.16
C GLU A 213 -10.12 -16.90 -5.63
N ARG A 214 -9.00 -16.39 -6.22
CA ARG A 214 -8.90 -14.97 -6.57
C ARG A 214 -8.39 -14.71 -7.98
N ILE A 215 -9.25 -14.96 -8.93
CA ILE A 215 -8.97 -14.77 -10.36
C ILE A 215 -8.75 -13.30 -10.73
N ASN A 216 -9.41 -12.35 -10.04
CA ASN A 216 -9.37 -10.92 -10.37
C ASN A 216 -8.44 -10.08 -9.47
N LEU A 217 -7.47 -10.70 -8.77
CA LEU A 217 -6.48 -9.99 -7.97
C LEU A 217 -5.36 -9.42 -8.86
N ARG A 218 -5.08 -8.13 -8.71
CA ARG A 218 -3.98 -7.42 -9.38
C ARG A 218 -3.04 -6.80 -8.36
N LEU A 219 -1.76 -6.71 -8.71
CA LEU A 219 -0.76 -6.00 -7.91
C LEU A 219 -0.29 -4.74 -8.65
N SER A 220 -0.23 -3.61 -7.93
CA SER A 220 0.33 -2.35 -8.41
C SER A 220 1.43 -1.87 -7.45
N LEU A 221 2.68 -2.19 -7.78
CA LEU A 221 3.83 -2.00 -6.91
C LEU A 221 4.66 -0.81 -7.37
N ILE A 222 4.79 0.21 -6.51
CA ILE A 222 5.57 1.42 -6.79
C ILE A 222 6.82 1.40 -5.91
N SER A 223 7.99 1.25 -6.53
CA SER A 223 9.29 1.21 -5.85
C SER A 223 9.29 0.33 -4.58
N PRO A 224 8.97 -0.96 -4.70
CA PRO A 224 8.84 -1.84 -3.55
C PRO A 224 10.15 -1.91 -2.75
N ALA A 225 10.04 -1.86 -1.42
CA ALA A 225 11.19 -1.99 -0.51
C ALA A 225 11.43 -3.48 -0.19
N MET A 226 11.79 -4.25 -1.21
CA MET A 226 12.05 -5.68 -1.13
C MET A 226 13.08 -6.06 -2.20
N ASP A 227 13.72 -7.22 -2.03
CA ASP A 227 14.61 -7.75 -3.04
C ASP A 227 13.80 -8.22 -4.27
N ASN A 228 14.39 -8.11 -5.44
CA ASN A 228 13.71 -8.41 -6.71
C ASN A 228 13.38 -9.89 -6.89
N ASP A 229 14.08 -10.78 -6.19
CA ASP A 229 13.88 -12.22 -6.21
C ASP A 229 12.68 -12.69 -5.37
N HIS A 230 12.16 -11.87 -4.47
CA HIS A 230 10.95 -12.18 -3.69
C HIS A 230 9.70 -12.44 -4.55
N LEU A 231 9.71 -12.04 -5.81
CA LEU A 231 8.60 -12.26 -6.75
C LEU A 231 8.78 -13.52 -7.62
N TYR A 232 9.94 -14.20 -7.53
CA TYR A 232 10.16 -15.42 -8.29
C TYR A 232 9.62 -16.65 -7.57
N SER A 233 9.08 -17.59 -8.36
CA SER A 233 8.65 -18.87 -7.83
C SER A 233 9.82 -19.63 -7.21
N GLY A 234 9.66 -20.15 -6.00
CA GLY A 234 10.69 -20.89 -5.27
C GLY A 234 11.55 -20.06 -4.32
N HIS A 235 11.39 -18.73 -4.28
CA HIS A 235 11.96 -17.92 -3.21
C HIS A 235 11.24 -18.25 -1.87
N ARG A 236 12.05 -18.56 -0.81
CA ARG A 236 11.56 -18.92 0.54
C ARG A 236 12.09 -17.96 1.58
#